data_82c03e34eace2d5a824c706f2115069a
#
_entry.id   82c03e34eace2d5a824c706f2115069a
#
_cell.length_a   1.000
_cell.length_b   1.000
_cell.length_c   1.000
_cell.angle_alpha   90.00
_cell.angle_beta   90.00
_cell.angle_gamma   90.00
#
_symmetry.space_group_name_H-M   'P 1'
#
loop_
_entity.id
_entity.type
_entity.pdbx_description
1 polymer ?
#
loop_
_entity_poly.entity_id
_entity_poly.type
_entity_poly.pdbx_seq_one_letter_code
_entity_poly.pdbx_strand_id
1 'polypeptide(L)'
;MRLAISNIAWDIVEDQAIAAMLKRYGIDAIDIAPGKYFPDPAAATKSQIAKVRGLWADRGIYITGMQALLFGTQGLNVFGCAASQASMLEHLREVCRIGAGLGAGRLVFGSPKNRDRNGLSDREAQDIAVPFFRTLGDIAQDYALAFCLEPNPECYGANFMTDSPSTAQVVREVDHPNILMQLDTGSLTINSEDPFTVLKENADLIGHVHASERDLLTLGDGDTAHVDMAAAISRYLPDHVVSIEMLPNRIEPHLETVERALNVAIQHYRAEVPGLQP
;
A
#
# COMPACT_ATOMS: atom_id res chain seq x y z
N MET A 1 17.08 2.08 -5.04
CA MET A 1 16.10 1.93 -3.94
C MET A 1 15.82 0.45 -3.70
N ARG A 2 15.37 0.05 -2.52
CA ARG A 2 14.94 -1.32 -2.24
C ARG A 2 13.58 -1.56 -2.90
N LEU A 3 13.42 -2.72 -3.57
CA LEU A 3 12.19 -3.08 -4.25
C LEU A 3 11.41 -4.14 -3.46
N ALA A 4 10.10 -4.04 -3.55
CA ALA A 4 9.15 -5.04 -3.10
C ALA A 4 8.07 -5.27 -4.17
N ILE A 5 7.23 -6.25 -3.97
CA ILE A 5 6.02 -6.48 -4.76
C ILE A 5 4.89 -6.95 -3.86
N SER A 6 3.69 -6.49 -4.14
CA SER A 6 2.50 -6.91 -3.42
C SER A 6 2.00 -8.27 -3.87
N ASN A 7 1.63 -9.10 -2.91
CA ASN A 7 1.06 -10.43 -3.21
C ASN A 7 -0.37 -10.39 -3.77
N ILE A 8 -0.94 -9.23 -4.01
CA ILE A 8 -2.19 -9.15 -4.78
C ILE A 8 -1.98 -9.61 -6.23
N ALA A 9 -0.74 -9.58 -6.73
CA ALA A 9 -0.37 -9.92 -8.11
C ALA A 9 -0.43 -11.41 -8.47
N TRP A 10 -0.58 -12.33 -7.50
CA TRP A 10 -0.62 -13.79 -7.76
C TRP A 10 -1.46 -14.54 -6.72
N ASP A 11 -1.76 -15.80 -6.96
CA ASP A 11 -2.45 -16.66 -6.01
C ASP A 11 -1.49 -17.27 -4.99
N ILE A 12 -1.92 -17.44 -3.73
CA ILE A 12 -1.07 -17.96 -2.63
C ILE A 12 -0.48 -19.36 -2.89
N VAL A 13 -1.07 -20.13 -3.78
CA VAL A 13 -0.53 -21.43 -4.19
C VAL A 13 0.78 -21.28 -4.97
N GLU A 14 1.06 -20.09 -5.51
CA GLU A 14 2.25 -19.75 -6.28
C GLU A 14 3.35 -19.13 -5.42
N ASP A 15 3.11 -18.88 -4.12
CA ASP A 15 4.07 -18.21 -3.20
C ASP A 15 5.47 -18.81 -3.27
N GLN A 16 5.58 -20.13 -3.40
CA GLN A 16 6.88 -20.80 -3.48
C GLN A 16 7.63 -20.46 -4.78
N ALA A 17 6.93 -20.46 -5.91
CA ALA A 17 7.51 -20.15 -7.22
C ALA A 17 7.88 -18.66 -7.30
N ILE A 18 7.01 -17.79 -6.80
CA ILE A 18 7.28 -16.35 -6.70
C ILE A 18 8.49 -16.08 -5.79
N ALA A 19 8.57 -16.69 -4.61
CA ALA A 19 9.71 -16.51 -3.72
C ALA A 19 11.04 -16.92 -4.38
N ALA A 20 11.05 -18.02 -5.15
CA ALA A 20 12.22 -18.44 -5.91
C ALA A 20 12.59 -17.40 -7.00
N MET A 21 11.60 -16.82 -7.66
CA MET A 21 11.78 -15.74 -8.64
C MET A 21 12.35 -14.48 -7.97
N LEU A 22 11.74 -13.99 -6.90
CA LEU A 22 12.21 -12.80 -6.16
C LEU A 22 13.68 -12.95 -5.75
N LYS A 23 14.06 -14.14 -5.26
CA LYS A 23 15.44 -14.44 -4.92
C LYS A 23 16.40 -14.34 -6.13
N ARG A 24 15.99 -14.85 -7.32
CA ARG A 24 16.80 -14.72 -8.56
C ARG A 24 17.03 -13.25 -8.92
N TYR A 25 16.02 -12.41 -8.73
CA TYR A 25 16.09 -10.97 -9.01
C TYR A 25 16.69 -10.13 -7.87
N GLY A 26 17.11 -10.78 -6.76
CA GLY A 26 17.67 -10.08 -5.60
C GLY A 26 16.67 -9.14 -4.94
N ILE A 27 15.38 -9.53 -4.89
CA ILE A 27 14.31 -8.82 -4.19
C ILE A 27 14.00 -9.58 -2.91
N ASP A 28 14.11 -8.90 -1.78
CA ASP A 28 14.00 -9.45 -0.44
C ASP A 28 12.78 -8.91 0.35
N ALA A 29 11.86 -8.24 -0.32
CA ALA A 29 10.71 -7.61 0.34
C ALA A 29 9.41 -7.85 -0.43
N ILE A 30 8.31 -8.00 0.32
CA ILE A 30 6.95 -8.08 -0.22
C ILE A 30 5.98 -7.29 0.65
N ASP A 31 4.87 -6.87 0.04
CA ASP A 31 3.67 -6.46 0.74
C ASP A 31 2.61 -7.54 0.66
N ILE A 32 1.76 -7.62 1.69
CA ILE A 32 0.75 -8.67 1.83
C ILE A 32 -0.65 -8.07 1.89
N ALA A 33 -1.57 -8.68 1.14
CA ALA A 33 -3.00 -8.57 1.38
C ALA A 33 -3.39 -9.59 2.47
N PRO A 34 -3.66 -9.17 3.70
CA PRO A 34 -3.84 -10.09 4.82
C PRO A 34 -5.02 -11.04 4.62
N GLY A 35 -6.08 -10.60 3.92
CA GLY A 35 -7.26 -11.42 3.64
C GLY A 35 -6.97 -12.68 2.82
N LYS A 36 -5.85 -12.73 2.09
CA LYS A 36 -5.43 -13.94 1.36
C LYS A 36 -5.01 -15.09 2.29
N TYR A 37 -4.46 -14.77 3.47
CA TYR A 37 -4.02 -15.74 4.47
C TYR A 37 -4.97 -15.83 5.67
N PHE A 38 -5.63 -14.71 5.99
CA PHE A 38 -6.48 -14.54 7.16
C PHE A 38 -7.82 -13.93 6.73
N PRO A 39 -8.74 -14.72 6.11
CA PRO A 39 -10.02 -14.21 5.65
C PRO A 39 -10.91 -13.66 6.78
N ASP A 40 -10.71 -14.14 8.01
CA ASP A 40 -11.27 -13.56 9.23
C ASP A 40 -10.11 -13.10 10.13
N PRO A 41 -9.79 -11.78 10.15
CA PRO A 41 -8.69 -11.28 10.96
C PRO A 41 -8.84 -11.55 12.47
N ALA A 42 -10.06 -11.52 13.01
CA ALA A 42 -10.31 -11.77 14.43
C ALA A 42 -9.99 -13.23 14.83
N ALA A 43 -10.20 -14.18 13.91
CA ALA A 43 -9.91 -15.59 14.12
C ALA A 43 -8.43 -15.96 13.89
N ALA A 44 -7.62 -15.07 13.33
CA ALA A 44 -6.21 -15.33 13.04
C ALA A 44 -5.40 -15.56 14.32
N THR A 45 -4.85 -16.75 14.50
CA THR A 45 -4.05 -17.11 15.68
C THR A 45 -2.58 -16.65 15.52
N LYS A 46 -1.89 -16.43 16.66
CA LYS A 46 -0.45 -16.13 16.67
C LYS A 46 0.37 -17.18 15.91
N SER A 47 0.00 -18.45 16.02
CA SER A 47 0.68 -19.55 15.34
C SER A 47 0.51 -19.49 13.82
N GLN A 48 -0.69 -19.17 13.33
CA GLN A 48 -0.93 -19.00 11.89
C GLN A 48 -0.15 -17.81 11.34
N ILE A 49 -0.13 -16.68 12.05
CA ILE A 49 0.62 -15.48 11.66
C ILE A 49 2.13 -15.79 11.61
N ALA A 50 2.66 -16.45 12.66
CA ALA A 50 4.07 -16.85 12.68
C ALA A 50 4.42 -17.82 11.54
N LYS A 51 3.52 -18.73 11.16
CA LYS A 51 3.70 -19.64 10.03
C LYS A 51 3.82 -18.89 8.71
N VAL A 52 2.96 -17.90 8.45
CA VAL A 52 3.04 -17.08 7.23
C VAL A 52 4.33 -16.26 7.21
N ARG A 53 4.69 -15.62 8.34
CA ARG A 53 5.96 -14.91 8.46
C ARG A 53 7.16 -15.83 8.18
N GLY A 54 7.18 -17.02 8.79
CA GLY A 54 8.24 -18.02 8.60
C GLY A 54 8.36 -18.48 7.16
N LEU A 55 7.23 -18.69 6.46
CA LEU A 55 7.21 -19.09 5.06
C LEU A 55 8.04 -18.16 4.17
N TRP A 56 7.96 -16.85 4.39
CA TRP A 56 8.71 -15.84 3.64
C TRP A 56 10.13 -15.66 4.20
N ALA A 57 10.28 -15.58 5.52
CA ALA A 57 11.58 -15.37 6.18
C ALA A 57 12.57 -16.51 5.91
N ASP A 58 12.12 -17.76 5.86
CA ASP A 58 12.95 -18.94 5.53
C ASP A 58 13.52 -18.87 4.10
N ARG A 59 12.96 -18.00 3.25
CA ARG A 59 13.41 -17.74 1.89
C ARG A 59 14.20 -16.44 1.75
N GLY A 60 14.44 -15.75 2.89
CA GLY A 60 15.14 -14.47 2.94
C GLY A 60 14.30 -13.29 2.45
N ILE A 61 12.98 -13.41 2.52
CA ILE A 61 12.02 -12.36 2.10
C ILE A 61 11.31 -11.81 3.33
N TYR A 62 11.26 -10.49 3.45
CA TYR A 62 10.65 -9.77 4.56
C TYR A 62 9.32 -9.15 4.14
N ILE A 63 8.35 -9.17 5.03
CA ILE A 63 7.09 -8.49 4.83
C ILE A 63 7.27 -7.05 5.30
N THR A 64 7.16 -6.08 4.38
CA THR A 64 7.41 -4.66 4.63
C THR A 64 6.14 -3.86 4.83
N GLY A 65 5.06 -4.26 4.15
CA GLY A 65 3.78 -3.58 4.21
C GLY A 65 2.59 -4.52 4.10
N MET A 66 1.42 -3.96 4.31
CA MET A 66 0.14 -4.62 4.04
C MET A 66 -0.80 -3.66 3.31
N GLN A 67 -1.60 -4.20 2.39
CA GLN A 67 -2.63 -3.48 1.65
C GLN A 67 -3.93 -4.28 1.56
N ALA A 68 -4.95 -3.74 0.90
CA ALA A 68 -6.27 -4.37 0.77
C ALA A 68 -6.87 -4.75 2.15
N LEU A 69 -6.63 -3.93 3.17
CA LEU A 69 -6.95 -4.18 4.58
C LEU A 69 -8.44 -4.38 4.85
N LEU A 70 -9.28 -3.78 4.01
CA LEU A 70 -10.73 -3.76 4.11
C LEU A 70 -11.42 -4.55 2.98
N PHE A 71 -10.63 -5.31 2.20
CA PHE A 71 -11.18 -6.10 1.09
C PHE A 71 -12.20 -7.13 1.61
N GLY A 72 -13.36 -7.22 0.94
CA GLY A 72 -14.43 -8.13 1.32
C GLY A 72 -15.31 -7.67 2.48
N THR A 73 -14.95 -6.59 3.20
CA THR A 73 -15.78 -6.04 4.29
C THR A 73 -17.05 -5.38 3.77
N GLN A 74 -18.07 -5.33 4.61
CA GLN A 74 -19.35 -4.67 4.34
C GLN A 74 -19.75 -3.80 5.54
N GLY A 75 -20.43 -2.68 5.26
CA GLY A 75 -20.96 -1.80 6.29
C GLY A 75 -19.92 -1.00 7.08
N LEU A 76 -18.63 -1.12 6.75
CA LEU A 76 -17.55 -0.35 7.35
C LEU A 76 -17.29 0.92 6.53
N ASN A 77 -17.44 2.08 7.15
CA ASN A 77 -17.20 3.36 6.50
C ASN A 77 -16.76 4.40 7.53
N VAL A 78 -15.72 5.20 7.20
CA VAL A 78 -15.26 6.34 7.99
C VAL A 78 -16.39 7.33 8.28
N PHE A 79 -17.27 7.55 7.31
CA PHE A 79 -18.42 8.48 7.38
C PHE A 79 -19.73 7.77 7.76
N GLY A 80 -19.66 6.52 8.19
CA GLY A 80 -20.81 5.78 8.67
C GLY A 80 -21.29 6.22 10.07
N CYS A 81 -22.34 5.59 10.56
CA CYS A 81 -22.79 5.82 11.94
C CYS A 81 -21.71 5.37 12.96
N ALA A 82 -21.84 5.80 14.21
CA ALA A 82 -20.88 5.48 15.26
C ALA A 82 -20.61 3.96 15.39
N ALA A 83 -21.62 3.11 15.20
CA ALA A 83 -21.43 1.67 15.23
C ALA A 83 -20.59 1.15 14.05
N SER A 84 -20.77 1.71 12.84
CA SER A 84 -19.96 1.38 11.66
C SER A 84 -18.50 1.79 11.85
N GLN A 85 -18.25 2.99 12.37
CA GLN A 85 -16.90 3.48 12.70
C GLN A 85 -16.24 2.60 13.77
N ALA A 86 -16.95 2.27 14.86
CA ALA A 86 -16.42 1.41 15.91
C ALA A 86 -16.06 0.02 15.39
N SER A 87 -16.93 -0.59 14.58
CA SER A 87 -16.66 -1.89 13.95
C SER A 87 -15.46 -1.85 13.01
N MET A 88 -15.29 -0.73 12.30
CA MET A 88 -14.14 -0.52 11.41
C MET A 88 -12.83 -0.41 12.18
N LEU A 89 -12.81 0.36 13.27
CA LEU A 89 -11.63 0.49 14.13
C LEU A 89 -11.27 -0.85 14.77
N GLU A 90 -12.26 -1.65 15.19
CA GLU A 90 -12.00 -2.98 15.75
C GLU A 90 -11.43 -3.93 14.69
N HIS A 91 -11.99 -3.96 13.47
CA HIS A 91 -11.43 -4.72 12.37
C HIS A 91 -9.97 -4.31 12.06
N LEU A 92 -9.69 -3.01 12.01
CA LEU A 92 -8.35 -2.49 11.75
C LEU A 92 -7.37 -2.76 12.90
N ARG A 93 -7.85 -2.85 14.16
CA ARG A 93 -7.07 -3.31 15.30
C ARG A 93 -6.59 -4.75 15.11
N GLU A 94 -7.47 -5.64 14.66
CA GLU A 94 -7.10 -7.02 14.36
C GLU A 94 -6.12 -7.11 13.18
N VAL A 95 -6.29 -6.25 12.17
CA VAL A 95 -5.33 -6.09 11.06
C VAL A 95 -3.96 -5.62 11.59
N CYS A 96 -3.92 -4.66 12.52
CA CYS A 96 -2.67 -4.23 13.18
C CYS A 96 -1.99 -5.38 13.93
N ARG A 97 -2.76 -6.20 14.66
CA ARG A 97 -2.24 -7.39 15.37
C ARG A 97 -1.58 -8.36 14.38
N ILE A 98 -2.19 -8.58 13.24
CA ILE A 98 -1.62 -9.41 12.16
C ILE A 98 -0.35 -8.76 11.62
N GLY A 99 -0.38 -7.48 11.29
CA GLY A 99 0.78 -6.73 10.74
C GLY A 99 1.99 -6.80 11.66
N ALA A 100 1.81 -6.53 12.95
CA ALA A 100 2.87 -6.64 13.95
C ALA A 100 3.45 -8.07 14.01
N GLY A 101 2.60 -9.09 13.99
CA GLY A 101 3.04 -10.49 13.99
C GLY A 101 3.78 -10.90 12.72
N LEU A 102 3.43 -10.33 11.58
CA LEU A 102 4.11 -10.53 10.28
C LEU A 102 5.43 -9.75 10.19
N GLY A 103 5.57 -8.65 10.94
CA GLY A 103 6.70 -7.73 10.86
C GLY A 103 6.49 -6.63 9.80
N ALA A 104 5.28 -6.44 9.30
CA ALA A 104 4.93 -5.34 8.42
C ALA A 104 4.99 -4.01 9.19
N GLY A 105 5.61 -2.99 8.60
CA GLY A 105 5.73 -1.67 9.23
C GLY A 105 4.71 -0.66 8.72
N ARG A 106 4.15 -0.89 7.54
CA ARG A 106 3.28 0.05 6.82
C ARG A 106 1.98 -0.63 6.39
N LEU A 107 0.85 0.03 6.63
CA LEU A 107 -0.49 -0.45 6.33
C LEU A 107 -1.18 0.55 5.42
N VAL A 108 -1.45 0.17 4.17
CA VAL A 108 -2.05 1.07 3.17
C VAL A 108 -3.57 1.09 3.31
N PHE A 109 -4.10 2.28 3.61
CA PHE A 109 -5.52 2.55 3.69
C PHE A 109 -6.01 3.14 2.37
N GLY A 110 -6.39 2.27 1.42
CA GLY A 110 -6.67 2.64 0.03
C GLY A 110 -8.09 2.34 -0.47
N SER A 111 -9.05 1.91 0.38
CA SER A 111 -10.38 1.52 -0.11
C SER A 111 -11.35 2.69 -0.28
N PRO A 112 -11.77 3.07 -1.52
CA PRO A 112 -12.73 4.16 -1.76
C PRO A 112 -14.07 3.95 -1.05
N LYS A 113 -14.67 2.76 -1.18
CA LYS A 113 -15.99 2.45 -0.62
C LYS A 113 -16.08 2.53 0.91
N ASN A 114 -14.94 2.38 1.60
CA ASN A 114 -14.88 2.44 3.06
C ASN A 114 -14.66 3.89 3.58
N ARG A 115 -14.59 4.86 2.67
CA ARG A 115 -14.49 6.30 2.94
C ARG A 115 -15.39 7.12 2.02
N ASP A 116 -16.52 6.53 1.61
CA ASP A 116 -17.56 7.25 0.87
C ASP A 116 -18.25 8.24 1.80
N ARG A 117 -18.04 9.54 1.53
CA ARG A 117 -18.59 10.65 2.33
C ARG A 117 -20.07 10.95 2.08
N ASN A 118 -20.69 10.28 1.12
CA ASN A 118 -22.15 10.29 0.87
C ASN A 118 -22.78 11.70 0.89
N GLY A 119 -22.20 12.65 0.16
CA GLY A 119 -22.73 14.01 0.00
C GLY A 119 -22.41 14.98 1.15
N LEU A 120 -21.62 14.61 2.14
CA LEU A 120 -21.05 15.55 3.11
C LEU A 120 -20.20 16.60 2.40
N SER A 121 -20.25 17.83 2.86
CA SER A 121 -19.31 18.88 2.44
C SER A 121 -17.87 18.53 2.86
N ASP A 122 -16.90 19.19 2.24
CA ASP A 122 -15.47 18.98 2.57
C ASP A 122 -15.20 19.20 4.06
N ARG A 123 -15.79 20.24 4.65
CA ARG A 123 -15.64 20.55 6.07
C ARG A 123 -16.24 19.48 6.96
N GLU A 124 -17.47 19.04 6.67
CA GLU A 124 -18.13 17.99 7.47
C GLU A 124 -17.36 16.67 7.39
N ALA A 125 -16.84 16.33 6.18
CA ALA A 125 -15.99 15.16 6.01
C ALA A 125 -14.70 15.27 6.83
N GLN A 126 -14.05 16.43 6.83
CA GLN A 126 -12.85 16.68 7.60
C GLN A 126 -13.09 16.57 9.11
N ASP A 127 -14.20 17.19 9.61
CA ASP A 127 -14.59 17.15 11.02
C ASP A 127 -14.85 15.72 11.53
N ILE A 128 -15.21 14.78 10.63
CA ILE A 128 -15.40 13.36 10.96
C ILE A 128 -14.10 12.55 10.78
N ALA A 129 -13.38 12.76 9.67
CA ALA A 129 -12.22 11.96 9.31
C ALA A 129 -11.03 12.18 10.25
N VAL A 130 -10.77 13.44 10.65
CA VAL A 130 -9.62 13.77 11.51
C VAL A 130 -9.65 13.03 12.84
N PRO A 131 -10.72 13.08 13.66
CA PRO A 131 -10.76 12.32 14.89
C PRO A 131 -10.75 10.79 14.67
N PHE A 132 -11.37 10.30 13.59
CA PHE A 132 -11.33 8.89 13.24
C PHE A 132 -9.89 8.41 12.98
N PHE A 133 -9.15 9.13 12.12
CA PHE A 133 -7.76 8.75 11.81
C PHE A 133 -6.81 8.98 12.98
N ARG A 134 -7.06 9.93 13.89
CA ARG A 134 -6.29 10.02 15.15
C ARG A 134 -6.46 8.77 15.99
N THR A 135 -7.71 8.33 16.19
CA THR A 135 -7.97 7.08 16.92
C THR A 135 -7.33 5.87 16.24
N LEU A 136 -7.34 5.83 14.90
CA LEU A 136 -6.64 4.79 14.15
C LEU A 136 -5.11 4.87 14.33
N GLY A 137 -4.56 6.08 14.40
CA GLY A 137 -3.16 6.33 14.71
C GLY A 137 -2.75 5.81 16.09
N ASP A 138 -3.57 6.06 17.12
CA ASP A 138 -3.37 5.52 18.47
C ASP A 138 -3.34 3.98 18.45
N ILE A 139 -4.27 3.36 17.71
CA ILE A 139 -4.27 1.90 17.53
C ILE A 139 -2.99 1.42 16.85
N ALA A 140 -2.55 2.08 15.78
CA ALA A 140 -1.32 1.70 15.08
C ALA A 140 -0.08 1.83 15.98
N GLN A 141 -0.04 2.85 16.82
CA GLN A 141 1.04 3.10 17.77
C GLN A 141 1.19 1.95 18.79
N ASP A 142 0.09 1.40 19.30
CA ASP A 142 0.09 0.25 20.22
C ASP A 142 0.80 -0.98 19.62
N TYR A 143 0.85 -1.08 18.28
CA TYR A 143 1.48 -2.18 17.55
C TYR A 143 2.80 -1.79 16.87
N ALA A 144 3.30 -0.57 17.07
CA ALA A 144 4.49 -0.02 16.40
C ALA A 144 4.39 -0.04 14.86
N LEU A 145 3.21 0.26 14.33
CA LEU A 145 2.88 0.32 12.90
C LEU A 145 2.49 1.75 12.50
N ALA A 146 2.40 2.02 11.19
CA ALA A 146 1.81 3.24 10.67
C ALA A 146 0.83 2.92 9.54
N PHE A 147 -0.32 3.63 9.51
CA PHE A 147 -1.20 3.66 8.36
C PHE A 147 -0.72 4.70 7.36
N CYS A 148 -0.75 4.34 6.09
CA CYS A 148 -0.47 5.22 4.98
C CYS A 148 -1.78 5.46 4.23
N LEU A 149 -2.32 6.69 4.31
CA LEU A 149 -3.55 7.09 3.64
C LEU A 149 -3.26 7.29 2.15
N GLU A 150 -3.99 6.58 1.31
CA GLU A 150 -3.74 6.55 -0.12
C GLU A 150 -4.70 7.46 -0.88
N PRO A 151 -4.20 8.37 -1.74
CA PRO A 151 -5.03 9.05 -2.70
C PRO A 151 -5.64 8.04 -3.67
N ASN A 152 -6.96 8.08 -3.85
CA ASN A 152 -7.60 7.28 -4.91
C ASN A 152 -8.36 8.19 -5.87
N PRO A 153 -8.03 8.19 -7.17
CA PRO A 153 -8.70 8.99 -8.18
C PRO A 153 -10.22 8.79 -8.22
N GLU A 154 -10.97 9.85 -8.58
CA GLU A 154 -12.42 9.81 -8.67
C GLU A 154 -12.95 8.74 -9.64
N CYS A 155 -12.18 8.39 -10.68
CA CYS A 155 -12.57 7.34 -11.62
C CYS A 155 -12.71 5.96 -10.97
N TYR A 156 -12.13 5.74 -9.77
CA TYR A 156 -12.30 4.54 -8.96
C TYR A 156 -13.47 4.62 -7.98
N GLY A 157 -14.32 5.65 -8.11
CA GLY A 157 -15.47 5.87 -7.25
C GLY A 157 -15.13 6.51 -5.90
N ALA A 158 -13.93 7.07 -5.75
CA ALA A 158 -13.56 7.84 -4.58
C ALA A 158 -14.19 9.24 -4.62
N ASN A 159 -14.53 9.76 -3.43
CA ASN A 159 -15.03 11.12 -3.25
C ASN A 159 -14.43 11.80 -2.01
N PHE A 160 -13.38 11.19 -1.43
CA PHE A 160 -12.60 11.72 -0.31
C PHE A 160 -11.15 11.23 -0.42
N MET A 161 -10.18 12.14 -0.24
CA MET A 161 -8.75 11.88 -0.50
C MET A 161 -8.54 11.38 -1.95
N THR A 162 -8.98 12.17 -2.92
CA THR A 162 -8.99 11.78 -4.34
C THR A 162 -7.69 12.11 -5.07
N ASP A 163 -6.84 12.94 -4.45
CA ASP A 163 -5.56 13.43 -4.98
C ASP A 163 -4.52 13.63 -3.87
N SER A 164 -3.29 13.92 -4.26
CA SER A 164 -2.21 14.15 -3.32
C SER A 164 -2.44 15.36 -2.42
N PRO A 165 -2.89 16.53 -2.91
CA PRO A 165 -3.14 17.69 -2.06
C PRO A 165 -4.21 17.45 -0.98
N SER A 166 -5.35 16.89 -1.34
CA SER A 166 -6.44 16.61 -0.38
C SER A 166 -6.05 15.57 0.66
N THR A 167 -5.29 14.53 0.25
CA THR A 167 -4.80 13.51 1.17
C THR A 167 -3.75 14.08 2.13
N ALA A 168 -2.80 14.86 1.62
CA ALA A 168 -1.79 15.54 2.44
C ALA A 168 -2.42 16.50 3.46
N GLN A 169 -3.51 17.20 3.06
CA GLN A 169 -4.26 18.04 3.99
C GLN A 169 -4.83 17.21 5.15
N VAL A 170 -5.48 16.07 4.86
CA VAL A 170 -6.01 15.18 5.91
C VAL A 170 -4.90 14.72 6.84
N VAL A 171 -3.76 14.24 6.30
CA VAL A 171 -2.64 13.77 7.11
C VAL A 171 -2.10 14.86 8.02
N ARG A 172 -1.92 16.10 7.51
CA ARG A 172 -1.48 17.25 8.32
C ARG A 172 -2.47 17.62 9.42
N GLU A 173 -3.78 17.61 9.14
CA GLU A 173 -4.80 17.93 10.13
C GLU A 173 -4.98 16.83 11.17
N VAL A 174 -4.77 15.56 10.80
CA VAL A 174 -4.71 14.44 11.75
C VAL A 174 -3.55 14.63 12.71
N ASP A 175 -2.39 15.08 12.24
CA ASP A 175 -1.20 15.38 13.05
C ASP A 175 -0.88 14.25 14.05
N HIS A 176 -0.68 13.03 13.52
CA HIS A 176 -0.37 11.86 14.30
C HIS A 176 0.80 11.08 13.68
N PRO A 177 1.86 10.71 14.45
CA PRO A 177 3.09 10.12 13.91
C PRO A 177 2.88 8.76 13.22
N ASN A 178 1.79 8.07 13.52
CA ASN A 178 1.45 6.78 12.93
C ASN A 178 0.38 6.87 11.82
N ILE A 179 0.05 8.09 11.35
CA ILE A 179 -0.77 8.36 10.17
C ILE A 179 0.07 9.13 9.17
N LEU A 180 0.39 8.47 8.09
CA LEU A 180 1.25 8.96 7.02
C LEU A 180 0.48 8.98 5.69
N MET A 181 1.12 9.42 4.63
CA MET A 181 0.56 9.40 3.28
C MET A 181 1.18 8.26 2.46
N GLN A 182 0.39 7.65 1.61
CA GLN A 182 0.84 6.74 0.54
C GLN A 182 1.15 7.55 -0.70
N LEU A 183 2.25 7.25 -1.38
CA LEU A 183 2.50 7.67 -2.76
C LEU A 183 2.17 6.50 -3.69
N ASP A 184 1.33 6.74 -4.69
CA ASP A 184 0.99 5.76 -5.73
C ASP A 184 1.19 6.36 -7.12
N THR A 185 2.04 5.74 -7.95
CA THR A 185 2.43 6.31 -9.24
C THR A 185 1.31 6.27 -10.27
N GLY A 186 0.44 5.26 -10.22
CA GLY A 186 -0.74 5.16 -11.07
C GLY A 186 -1.76 6.25 -10.75
N SER A 187 -1.97 6.53 -9.46
CA SER A 187 -2.85 7.63 -9.01
C SER A 187 -2.33 8.99 -9.46
N LEU A 188 -1.01 9.25 -9.32
CA LEU A 188 -0.39 10.48 -9.85
C LEU A 188 -0.61 10.61 -11.36
N THR A 189 -0.43 9.52 -12.12
CA THR A 189 -0.62 9.50 -13.57
C THR A 189 -2.06 9.83 -13.94
N ILE A 190 -3.05 9.18 -13.30
CA ILE A 190 -4.48 9.40 -13.55
C ILE A 190 -4.87 10.85 -13.28
N ASN A 191 -4.36 11.42 -12.18
CA ASN A 191 -4.66 12.79 -11.77
C ASN A 191 -3.81 13.82 -12.51
N SER A 192 -2.88 13.41 -13.37
CA SER A 192 -1.93 14.30 -14.05
C SER A 192 -1.12 15.15 -13.05
N GLU A 193 -0.74 14.58 -11.93
CA GLU A 193 0.08 15.22 -10.90
C GLU A 193 1.57 15.07 -11.23
N ASP A 194 2.33 16.17 -11.13
CA ASP A 194 3.78 16.13 -11.32
C ASP A 194 4.48 15.54 -10.09
N PRO A 195 5.19 14.39 -10.21
CA PRO A 195 5.81 13.72 -9.08
C PRO A 195 6.86 14.57 -8.34
N PHE A 196 7.56 15.45 -9.06
CA PHE A 196 8.54 16.34 -8.43
C PHE A 196 7.88 17.39 -7.54
N THR A 197 6.75 17.94 -7.98
CA THR A 197 5.97 18.91 -7.20
C THR A 197 5.36 18.23 -5.97
N VAL A 198 4.68 17.09 -6.17
CA VAL A 198 4.05 16.36 -5.06
C VAL A 198 5.07 15.98 -3.99
N LEU A 199 6.22 15.42 -4.39
CA LEU A 199 7.22 14.98 -3.43
C LEU A 199 8.00 16.14 -2.79
N LYS A 200 8.23 17.22 -3.52
CA LYS A 200 8.84 18.44 -2.94
C LYS A 200 8.01 19.01 -1.78
N GLU A 201 6.69 18.89 -1.88
CA GLU A 201 5.75 19.48 -0.90
C GLU A 201 5.37 18.52 0.23
N ASN A 202 5.49 17.21 0.01
CA ASN A 202 4.90 16.19 0.90
C ASN A 202 5.84 15.04 1.28
N ALA A 203 7.13 15.08 0.92
CA ALA A 203 8.04 13.96 1.18
C ALA A 203 8.11 13.57 2.68
N ASP A 204 7.97 14.54 3.58
CA ASP A 204 7.94 14.35 5.02
C ASP A 204 6.72 13.59 5.53
N LEU A 205 5.65 13.53 4.74
CA LEU A 205 4.42 12.81 5.06
C LEU A 205 4.42 11.39 4.51
N ILE A 206 5.25 11.10 3.48
CA ILE A 206 5.19 9.80 2.78
C ILE A 206 5.77 8.69 3.64
N GLY A 207 4.95 7.67 3.90
CA GLY A 207 5.35 6.49 4.66
C GLY A 207 5.58 5.25 3.82
N HIS A 208 4.98 5.18 2.64
CA HIS A 208 5.07 4.02 1.75
C HIS A 208 4.87 4.42 0.29
N VAL A 209 5.38 3.62 -0.65
CA VAL A 209 5.36 3.93 -2.08
C VAL A 209 4.91 2.71 -2.88
N HIS A 210 3.88 2.88 -3.70
CA HIS A 210 3.51 1.93 -4.74
C HIS A 210 3.98 2.41 -6.13
N ALA A 211 4.66 1.53 -6.84
CA ALA A 211 4.86 1.63 -8.27
C ALA A 211 3.73 0.85 -8.96
N SER A 212 2.84 1.55 -9.63
CA SER A 212 1.62 1.01 -10.20
C SER A 212 1.30 1.66 -11.55
N GLU A 213 0.39 1.04 -12.26
CA GLU A 213 -0.25 1.55 -13.48
C GLU A 213 -1.72 1.86 -13.22
N ARG A 214 -2.34 2.61 -14.13
CA ARG A 214 -3.80 2.73 -14.19
C ARG A 214 -4.46 1.36 -14.18
N ASP A 215 -5.56 1.21 -13.44
CA ASP A 215 -6.34 -0.02 -13.31
C ASP A 215 -5.52 -1.22 -12.79
N LEU A 216 -4.38 -0.95 -12.14
CA LEU A 216 -3.43 -1.95 -11.64
C LEU A 216 -3.01 -2.95 -12.72
N LEU A 217 -2.83 -2.48 -13.95
CA LEU A 217 -2.22 -3.27 -15.02
C LEU A 217 -0.83 -3.76 -14.61
N THR A 218 -0.32 -4.77 -15.31
CA THR A 218 1.07 -5.20 -15.13
C THR A 218 2.00 -4.01 -15.31
N LEU A 219 2.91 -3.81 -14.37
CA LEU A 219 3.83 -2.67 -14.40
C LEU A 219 4.58 -2.60 -15.75
N GLY A 220 4.48 -1.47 -16.42
CA GLY A 220 5.02 -1.23 -17.77
C GLY A 220 4.06 -1.51 -18.91
N ASP A 221 2.84 -2.01 -18.64
CA ASP A 221 1.80 -2.20 -19.68
C ASP A 221 0.86 -0.98 -19.79
N GLY A 222 1.04 0.04 -18.95
CA GLY A 222 0.27 1.29 -18.95
C GLY A 222 1.05 2.49 -19.49
N ASP A 223 0.64 3.67 -19.05
CA ASP A 223 1.17 4.96 -19.49
C ASP A 223 1.89 5.74 -18.36
N THR A 224 2.16 5.11 -17.24
CA THR A 224 2.89 5.73 -16.12
C THR A 224 4.32 6.06 -16.55
N ALA A 225 4.72 7.33 -16.40
CA ALA A 225 6.06 7.80 -16.73
C ALA A 225 7.09 7.34 -15.68
N HIS A 226 7.39 6.03 -15.62
CA HIS A 226 8.24 5.42 -14.58
C HIS A 226 9.64 6.05 -14.47
N VAL A 227 10.19 6.61 -15.54
CA VAL A 227 11.48 7.34 -15.51
C VAL A 227 11.38 8.56 -14.62
N ASP A 228 10.35 9.38 -14.78
CA ASP A 228 10.16 10.61 -14.01
C ASP A 228 9.75 10.30 -12.57
N MET A 229 8.86 9.31 -12.40
CA MET A 229 8.45 8.81 -11.07
C MET A 229 9.68 8.34 -10.28
N ALA A 230 10.51 7.49 -10.87
CA ALA A 230 11.71 6.96 -10.21
C ALA A 230 12.74 8.06 -9.90
N ALA A 231 12.93 9.03 -10.79
CA ALA A 231 13.81 10.17 -10.58
C ALA A 231 13.36 11.03 -9.38
N ALA A 232 12.05 11.32 -9.31
CA ALA A 232 11.48 12.08 -8.21
C ALA A 232 11.57 11.31 -6.88
N ILE A 233 11.19 10.02 -6.86
CA ILE A 233 11.26 9.17 -5.66
C ILE A 233 12.71 9.04 -5.19
N SER A 234 13.66 8.79 -6.09
CA SER A 234 15.09 8.70 -5.74
C SER A 234 15.62 9.98 -5.11
N ARG A 235 15.14 11.13 -5.57
CA ARG A 235 15.57 12.44 -5.07
C ARG A 235 15.04 12.76 -3.68
N TYR A 236 13.76 12.47 -3.43
CA TYR A 236 13.07 12.93 -2.22
C TYR A 236 12.85 11.82 -1.18
N LEU A 237 12.86 10.54 -1.60
CA LEU A 237 12.59 9.37 -0.78
C LEU A 237 13.65 8.26 -0.98
N PRO A 238 14.96 8.56 -0.93
CA PRO A 238 16.03 7.64 -1.33
C PRO A 238 16.05 6.31 -0.53
N ASP A 239 15.57 6.35 0.71
CA ASP A 239 15.61 5.21 1.65
C ASP A 239 14.29 4.41 1.70
N HIS A 240 13.28 4.81 0.91
CA HIS A 240 12.00 4.13 0.90
C HIS A 240 12.04 2.82 0.10
N VAL A 241 11.19 1.88 0.52
CA VAL A 241 10.88 0.69 -0.27
C VAL A 241 9.86 1.11 -1.33
N VAL A 242 10.11 0.72 -2.58
CA VAL A 242 9.16 0.86 -3.69
C VAL A 242 8.53 -0.49 -3.95
N SER A 243 7.26 -0.63 -3.68
CA SER A 243 6.51 -1.86 -3.84
C SER A 243 5.69 -1.84 -5.12
N ILE A 244 5.87 -2.84 -5.96
CA ILE A 244 5.04 -3.00 -7.17
C ILE A 244 3.62 -3.35 -6.73
N GLU A 245 2.64 -2.58 -7.24
CA GLU A 245 1.24 -2.88 -7.08
C GLU A 245 0.59 -3.13 -8.44
N MET A 246 0.11 -4.35 -8.64
CA MET A 246 -0.62 -4.75 -9.85
C MET A 246 -1.59 -5.89 -9.54
N LEU A 247 -2.63 -6.04 -10.33
CA LEU A 247 -3.54 -7.19 -10.26
C LEU A 247 -3.08 -8.32 -11.17
N PRO A 248 -3.47 -9.59 -10.87
CA PRO A 248 -3.21 -10.70 -11.75
C PRO A 248 -3.85 -10.48 -13.13
N ASN A 249 -3.09 -10.68 -14.17
CA ASN A 249 -3.65 -10.72 -15.51
C ASN A 249 -4.51 -11.99 -15.67
N ARG A 250 -5.71 -11.85 -16.24
CA ARG A 250 -6.63 -12.99 -16.44
C ARG A 250 -6.27 -13.88 -17.64
N ILE A 251 -5.36 -13.44 -18.48
CA ILE A 251 -5.03 -14.07 -19.76
C ILE A 251 -3.65 -14.73 -19.69
N GLU A 252 -2.70 -14.10 -19.02
CA GLU A 252 -1.32 -14.54 -18.93
C GLU A 252 -1.04 -15.24 -17.59
N PRO A 253 -0.09 -16.19 -17.54
CA PRO A 253 0.35 -16.78 -16.28
C PRO A 253 0.92 -15.72 -15.33
N HIS A 254 0.57 -15.76 -14.04
CA HIS A 254 1.01 -14.78 -13.06
C HIS A 254 2.54 -14.68 -12.96
N LEU A 255 3.24 -15.81 -13.05
CA LEU A 255 4.71 -15.83 -13.02
C LEU A 255 5.32 -14.99 -14.16
N GLU A 256 4.76 -15.05 -15.36
CA GLU A 256 5.27 -14.29 -16.51
C GLU A 256 5.01 -12.80 -16.35
N THR A 257 3.81 -12.41 -15.88
CA THR A 257 3.47 -11.01 -15.64
C THR A 257 4.27 -10.41 -14.49
N VAL A 258 4.47 -11.17 -13.41
CA VAL A 258 5.32 -10.75 -12.28
C VAL A 258 6.76 -10.58 -12.75
N GLU A 259 7.32 -11.53 -13.52
CA GLU A 259 8.70 -11.43 -14.02
C GLU A 259 8.89 -10.20 -14.91
N ARG A 260 7.92 -9.89 -15.78
CA ARG A 260 7.93 -8.69 -16.63
C ARG A 260 7.89 -7.42 -15.77
N ALA A 261 7.00 -7.36 -14.79
CA ALA A 261 6.90 -6.22 -13.85
C ALA A 261 8.17 -6.01 -13.04
N LEU A 262 8.83 -7.09 -12.57
CA LEU A 262 10.11 -7.01 -11.88
C LEU A 262 11.20 -6.42 -12.76
N ASN A 263 11.26 -6.78 -14.04
CA ASN A 263 12.25 -6.22 -14.98
C ASN A 263 12.05 -4.71 -15.15
N VAL A 264 10.81 -4.24 -15.30
CA VAL A 264 10.48 -2.80 -15.38
C VAL A 264 10.89 -2.08 -14.09
N ALA A 265 10.52 -2.63 -12.93
CA ALA A 265 10.87 -2.03 -11.65
C ALA A 265 12.40 -1.96 -11.43
N ILE A 266 13.13 -3.00 -11.80
CA ILE A 266 14.59 -3.03 -11.70
C ILE A 266 15.20 -1.97 -12.61
N GLN A 267 14.72 -1.86 -13.85
CA GLN A 267 15.23 -0.90 -14.81
C GLN A 267 15.08 0.55 -14.34
N HIS A 268 13.96 0.89 -13.69
CA HIS A 268 13.64 2.28 -13.36
C HIS A 268 13.91 2.64 -11.90
N TYR A 269 13.56 1.77 -10.95
CA TYR A 269 13.55 2.10 -9.52
C TYR A 269 14.73 1.51 -8.72
N ARG A 270 15.45 0.51 -9.26
CA ARG A 270 16.66 0.02 -8.58
C ARG A 270 17.80 1.00 -8.86
N ALA A 271 18.37 1.60 -7.81
CA ALA A 271 19.57 2.40 -7.97
C ALA A 271 20.69 1.54 -8.60
N GLU A 272 21.40 2.07 -9.59
CA GLU A 272 22.63 1.43 -10.09
C GLU A 272 23.59 1.28 -8.90
N VAL A 273 23.96 0.05 -8.56
CA VAL A 273 25.08 -0.22 -7.65
C VAL A 273 26.32 -0.03 -8.51
N PRO A 274 27.17 0.99 -8.27
CA PRO A 274 28.41 1.15 -9.03
C PRO A 274 29.27 -0.12 -8.86
N GLY A 275 29.40 -0.91 -9.92
CA GLY A 275 30.32 -2.07 -9.94
C GLY A 275 29.72 -3.46 -10.18
N LEU A 276 28.40 -3.60 -10.31
CA LEU A 276 27.77 -4.82 -10.82
C LEU A 276 27.26 -4.56 -12.24
N GLN A 277 28.10 -4.86 -13.23
CA GLN A 277 27.62 -5.04 -14.62
C GLN A 277 27.02 -6.45 -14.75
N PRO A 278 25.96 -6.61 -15.59
CA PRO A 278 25.26 -7.88 -15.80
C PRO A 278 26.14 -9.00 -16.33
#